data_b2526cfd6ea3d93bfb2961d151f0f732
#
_entry.id   b2526cfd6ea3d93bfb2961d151f0f732
#
_cell.length_a   1.000
_cell.length_b   1.000
_cell.length_c   1.000
_cell.angle_alpha   90.00
_cell.angle_beta   90.00
_cell.angle_gamma   90.00
#
_symmetry.space_group_name_H-M   'P 1'
#
loop_
_entity.id
_entity.type
_entity.pdbx_description
1 polymer ?
#
loop_
_entity_poly.entity_id
_entity_poly.type
_entity_poly.pdbx_seq_one_letter_code
_entity_poly.pdbx_strand_id
1 'polypeptide(L)'
;MRQILEDSQLRRAMQLGVILIVGSCLISQLMMQLGGGARDERVDLTGQAPEGFEDEGFIFEDGFPPFISSAGAFMPERIVFNFGLFTGGVLMILLSFEVFHRTKPEGTKRNVANVTALITGVIIGFSMVQLVGHPFNTSLIMHIFWA
;
A
#
# COMPACT_ATOMS: atom_id res chain seq x y z
N MET A 1 -5.16 -23.97 -18.26
CA MET A 1 -5.81 -23.53 -17.00
C MET A 1 -7.07 -22.77 -17.37
N ARG A 2 -8.19 -23.08 -16.73
CA ARG A 2 -9.48 -22.42 -17.01
C ARG A 2 -9.44 -20.99 -16.48
N GLN A 3 -9.96 -20.03 -17.23
CA GLN A 3 -10.19 -18.67 -16.74
C GLN A 3 -11.10 -18.76 -15.50
N ILE A 4 -10.71 -18.09 -14.41
CA ILE A 4 -11.46 -18.15 -13.16
C ILE A 4 -12.56 -17.09 -13.15
N LEU A 5 -12.28 -15.92 -13.74
CA LEU A 5 -13.21 -14.79 -13.80
C LEU A 5 -13.70 -14.56 -15.24
N GLU A 6 -14.90 -14.04 -15.40
CA GLU A 6 -15.36 -13.45 -16.67
C GLU A 6 -14.73 -12.06 -16.85
N ASP A 7 -14.72 -11.53 -18.08
CA ASP A 7 -14.11 -10.22 -18.37
C ASP A 7 -14.76 -9.07 -17.59
N SER A 8 -16.07 -9.14 -17.38
CA SER A 8 -16.81 -8.17 -16.57
C SER A 8 -16.43 -8.25 -15.09
N GLN A 9 -16.21 -9.45 -14.58
CA GLN A 9 -15.79 -9.69 -13.20
C GLN A 9 -14.34 -9.23 -12.98
N LEU A 10 -13.45 -9.52 -13.91
CA LEU A 10 -12.06 -9.07 -13.85
C LEU A 10 -12.01 -7.54 -13.81
N ARG A 11 -12.73 -6.86 -14.70
CA ARG A 11 -12.79 -5.39 -14.71
C ARG A 11 -13.30 -4.82 -13.39
N ARG A 12 -14.38 -5.40 -12.83
CA ARG A 12 -14.90 -4.97 -11.53
C ARG A 12 -13.92 -5.21 -10.40
N ALA A 13 -13.21 -6.34 -10.40
CA ALA A 13 -12.20 -6.66 -9.40
C ALA A 13 -11.01 -5.68 -9.47
N MET A 14 -10.56 -5.31 -10.68
CA MET A 14 -9.52 -4.29 -10.86
C MET A 14 -9.99 -2.92 -10.35
N GLN A 15 -11.21 -2.51 -10.68
CA GLN A 15 -11.79 -1.25 -10.16
C GLN A 15 -11.89 -1.27 -8.63
N LEU A 16 -12.34 -2.38 -8.05
CA LEU A 16 -12.41 -2.55 -6.60
C LEU A 16 -11.03 -2.43 -5.95
N GLY A 17 -10.00 -3.05 -6.54
CA GLY A 17 -8.62 -2.93 -6.06
C GLY A 17 -8.14 -1.49 -6.01
N VAL A 18 -8.36 -0.72 -7.08
CA VAL A 18 -8.02 0.70 -7.13
C VAL A 18 -8.80 1.49 -6.08
N ILE A 19 -10.11 1.26 -5.94
CA ILE A 19 -10.96 1.94 -4.96
C ILE A 19 -10.49 1.63 -3.54
N LEU A 20 -10.16 0.38 -3.24
CA LEU A 20 -9.67 -0.02 -1.92
C LEU A 20 -8.36 0.69 -1.57
N ILE A 21 -7.38 0.68 -2.48
CA ILE A 21 -6.07 1.28 -2.24
C ILE A 21 -6.18 2.80 -2.15
N VAL A 22 -6.65 3.44 -3.23
CA VAL A 22 -6.69 4.90 -3.32
C VAL A 22 -7.72 5.48 -2.35
N GLY A 23 -8.90 4.86 -2.27
CA GLY A 23 -9.98 5.31 -1.38
C GLY A 23 -9.58 5.24 0.09
N SER A 24 -8.94 4.15 0.53
CA SER A 24 -8.48 4.05 1.91
C SER A 24 -7.39 5.08 2.24
N CYS A 25 -6.45 5.32 1.32
CA CYS A 25 -5.45 6.37 1.49
C CYS A 25 -6.09 7.75 1.63
N LEU A 26 -7.03 8.09 0.75
CA LEU A 26 -7.71 9.38 0.79
C LEU A 26 -8.58 9.54 2.04
N ILE A 27 -9.37 8.53 2.40
CA ILE A 27 -10.25 8.57 3.57
C ILE A 27 -9.41 8.69 4.84
N SER A 28 -8.37 7.89 5.00
CA SER A 28 -7.52 7.94 6.17
C SER A 28 -6.79 9.29 6.30
N GLN A 29 -6.35 9.88 5.19
CA GLN A 29 -5.78 11.24 5.18
C GLN A 29 -6.80 12.30 5.59
N LEU A 30 -8.02 12.22 5.05
CA LEU A 30 -9.11 13.13 5.46
C LEU A 30 -9.44 12.98 6.94
N MET A 31 -9.47 11.77 7.47
CA MET A 31 -9.68 11.52 8.90
C MET A 31 -8.57 12.17 9.73
N MET A 32 -7.31 12.05 9.32
CA MET A 32 -6.19 12.73 9.99
C MET A 32 -6.35 14.25 9.98
N GLN A 33 -6.71 14.84 8.84
CA GLN A 33 -6.87 16.28 8.70
C GLN A 33 -8.04 16.82 9.50
N LEU A 34 -9.20 16.14 9.46
CA LEU A 34 -10.41 16.56 10.13
C LEU A 34 -10.45 16.19 11.61
N GLY A 35 -9.76 15.12 11.99
CA GLY A 35 -9.75 14.61 13.35
C GLY A 35 -8.95 15.44 14.33
N GLY A 36 -8.20 16.44 13.87
CA GLY A 36 -7.60 17.55 14.63
C GLY A 36 -6.72 17.21 15.84
N GLY A 37 -6.76 16.04 16.33
CA GLY A 37 -6.32 15.70 17.66
C GLY A 37 -4.81 15.42 17.76
N ALA A 38 -4.41 14.53 18.49
CA ALA A 38 -3.14 13.95 18.92
C ALA A 38 -1.90 14.03 17.96
N ARG A 39 -1.93 14.96 16.98
CA ARG A 39 -0.88 15.04 15.95
C ARG A 39 0.22 16.04 16.32
N ASP A 40 0.10 16.68 17.46
CA ASP A 40 1.16 17.49 18.07
C ASP A 40 2.23 16.62 18.75
N GLU A 41 2.02 15.31 18.79
CA GLU A 41 2.99 14.38 19.33
C GLU A 41 4.12 14.17 18.35
N ARG A 42 5.36 14.40 18.82
CA ARG A 42 6.57 13.98 18.11
C ARG A 42 6.54 12.49 17.89
N VAL A 43 6.78 12.07 16.67
CA VAL A 43 7.09 10.67 16.40
C VAL A 43 8.55 10.46 16.83
N ASP A 44 8.76 9.77 17.93
CA ASP A 44 10.08 9.38 18.38
C ASP A 44 10.65 8.31 17.44
N LEU A 45 11.65 8.71 16.67
CA LEU A 45 12.39 7.83 15.76
C LEU A 45 13.76 7.43 16.34
N THR A 46 14.02 7.71 17.63
CA THR A 46 15.27 7.39 18.31
C THR A 46 15.58 5.90 18.13
N GLY A 47 16.78 5.61 17.63
CA GLY A 47 17.22 4.25 17.35
C GLY A 47 16.64 3.59 16.10
N GLN A 48 15.78 4.28 15.34
CA GLN A 48 15.21 3.79 14.08
C GLN A 48 15.69 4.60 12.86
N ALA A 49 16.11 5.83 13.08
CA ALA A 49 16.65 6.69 12.02
C ALA A 49 18.17 6.49 11.88
N PRO A 50 18.74 6.68 10.68
CA PRO A 50 20.18 6.76 10.49
C PRO A 50 20.77 7.89 11.34
N GLU A 51 22.03 7.71 11.79
CA GLU A 51 22.78 8.70 12.54
C GLU A 51 22.74 10.08 11.85
N GLY A 52 22.33 11.11 12.55
CA GLY A 52 22.14 12.47 12.02
C GLY A 52 20.69 12.88 11.73
N PHE A 53 19.72 11.93 11.77
CA PHE A 53 18.28 12.21 11.69
C PHE A 53 17.57 12.08 13.05
N GLU A 54 18.29 11.65 14.07
CA GLU A 54 17.71 11.32 15.39
C GLU A 54 17.17 12.56 16.13
N ASP A 55 17.78 13.73 15.89
CA ASP A 55 17.44 14.98 16.58
C ASP A 55 16.28 15.75 15.93
N GLU A 56 15.95 15.43 14.68
CA GLU A 56 14.95 16.19 13.92
C GLU A 56 13.55 15.63 13.99
N GLY A 57 13.24 14.63 14.79
CA GLY A 57 11.98 13.91 14.86
C GLY A 57 10.82 14.57 14.09
N PHE A 58 10.07 13.83 13.30
CA PHE A 58 8.95 14.41 12.55
C PHE A 58 7.93 15.02 13.50
N ILE A 59 7.79 16.34 13.46
CA ILE A 59 6.74 17.07 14.15
C ILE A 59 5.62 17.25 13.15
N PHE A 60 4.44 16.74 13.47
CA PHE A 60 3.22 17.04 12.73
C PHE A 60 2.64 18.35 13.27
N GLU A 61 3.38 19.45 13.11
CA GLU A 61 2.85 20.78 13.39
C GLU A 61 1.73 21.07 12.37
N ASP A 62 0.67 21.71 12.82
CA ASP A 62 -0.47 22.16 12.00
C ASP A 62 -1.38 21.06 11.42
N GLY A 63 -1.36 19.84 11.94
CA GLY A 63 -2.28 18.78 11.52
C GLY A 63 -2.08 18.27 10.08
N PHE A 64 -0.97 18.63 9.43
CA PHE A 64 -0.65 18.20 8.08
C PHE A 64 0.42 17.09 8.12
N PRO A 65 0.06 15.81 7.98
CA PRO A 65 1.05 14.75 7.89
C PRO A 65 1.83 14.90 6.58
N PRO A 66 3.17 14.86 6.62
CA PRO A 66 4.00 15.03 5.42
C PRO A 66 3.86 13.86 4.43
N PHE A 67 3.36 12.71 4.87
CA PHE A 67 3.28 11.49 4.06
C PHE A 67 1.91 10.83 4.13
N ILE A 68 1.49 10.21 3.03
CA ILE A 68 0.26 9.41 2.96
C ILE A 68 0.32 8.26 3.99
N SER A 69 1.49 7.66 4.17
CA SER A 69 1.72 6.55 5.10
C SER A 69 1.61 6.93 6.59
N SER A 70 1.58 8.22 6.91
CA SER A 70 1.36 8.70 8.28
C SER A 70 0.03 8.20 8.84
N ALA A 71 -0.98 8.06 8.00
CA ALA A 71 -2.25 7.47 8.37
C ALA A 71 -2.15 6.00 8.81
N GLY A 72 -1.10 5.30 8.40
CA GLY A 72 -0.81 3.94 8.86
C GLY A 72 -0.21 3.83 10.26
N ALA A 73 0.19 4.96 10.86
CA ALA A 73 0.82 5.00 12.18
C ALA A 73 -0.18 5.27 13.31
N PHE A 74 -1.19 6.09 13.06
CA PHE A 74 -2.07 6.64 14.08
C PHE A 74 -3.49 6.04 14.05
N MET A 75 -4.09 5.90 15.21
CA MET A 75 -5.49 5.48 15.35
C MET A 75 -6.41 6.71 15.35
N PRO A 76 -7.61 6.63 14.79
CA PRO A 76 -8.25 5.44 14.17
C PRO A 76 -7.91 5.22 12.69
N GLU A 77 -7.22 6.15 12.05
CA GLU A 77 -6.92 6.20 10.61
C GLU A 77 -6.21 4.93 10.13
N ARG A 78 -5.33 4.38 10.97
CA ARG A 78 -4.59 3.15 10.72
C ARG A 78 -5.49 1.98 10.33
N ILE A 79 -6.69 1.90 10.90
CA ILE A 79 -7.63 0.80 10.60
C ILE A 79 -8.04 0.88 9.12
N VAL A 80 -8.45 2.06 8.67
CA VAL A 80 -8.90 2.29 7.28
C VAL A 80 -7.75 2.11 6.31
N PHE A 81 -6.61 2.72 6.60
CA PHE A 81 -5.41 2.65 5.77
C PHE A 81 -4.93 1.21 5.60
N ASN A 82 -4.74 0.49 6.70
CA ASN A 82 -4.25 -0.87 6.68
C ASN A 82 -5.23 -1.84 6.02
N PHE A 83 -6.54 -1.68 6.27
CA PHE A 83 -7.55 -2.49 5.61
C PHE A 83 -7.49 -2.34 4.09
N GLY A 84 -7.40 -1.12 3.58
CA GLY A 84 -7.34 -0.86 2.15
C GLY A 84 -6.07 -1.37 1.50
N LEU A 85 -4.90 -1.11 2.11
CA LEU A 85 -3.62 -1.59 1.59
C LEU A 85 -3.49 -3.11 1.65
N PHE A 86 -3.87 -3.74 2.75
CA PHE A 86 -3.82 -5.19 2.88
C PHE A 86 -4.73 -5.87 1.85
N THR A 87 -6.01 -5.50 1.85
CA THR A 87 -7.00 -6.12 0.96
C THR A 87 -6.70 -5.82 -0.51
N GLY A 88 -6.33 -4.57 -0.81
CA GLY A 88 -5.94 -4.15 -2.15
C GLY A 88 -4.66 -4.83 -2.62
N GLY A 89 -3.66 -4.99 -1.76
CA GLY A 89 -2.41 -5.69 -2.05
C GLY A 89 -2.64 -7.16 -2.36
N VAL A 90 -3.43 -7.86 -1.55
CA VAL A 90 -3.81 -9.26 -1.82
C VAL A 90 -4.56 -9.37 -3.15
N LEU A 91 -5.52 -8.49 -3.39
CA LEU A 91 -6.27 -8.47 -4.65
C LEU A 91 -5.36 -8.20 -5.84
N MET A 92 -4.38 -7.30 -5.73
CA MET A 92 -3.38 -7.02 -6.76
C MET A 92 -2.58 -8.28 -7.12
N ILE A 93 -2.14 -9.05 -6.12
CA ILE A 93 -1.42 -10.32 -6.35
C ILE A 93 -2.31 -11.29 -7.14
N LEU A 94 -3.55 -11.52 -6.69
CA LEU A 94 -4.47 -12.46 -7.34
C LEU A 94 -4.79 -12.04 -8.78
N LEU A 95 -5.06 -10.76 -9.01
CA LEU A 95 -5.34 -10.21 -10.34
C LEU A 95 -4.13 -10.30 -11.27
N SER A 96 -2.91 -10.16 -10.75
CA SER A 96 -1.68 -10.31 -11.54
C SER A 96 -1.58 -11.72 -12.14
N PHE A 97 -1.92 -12.76 -11.39
CA PHE A 97 -1.97 -14.13 -11.91
C PHE A 97 -3.08 -14.31 -12.95
N GLU A 98 -4.27 -13.76 -12.71
CA GLU A 98 -5.39 -13.88 -13.66
C GLU A 98 -5.07 -13.18 -15.00
N VAL A 99 -4.54 -11.95 -14.96
CA VAL A 99 -4.10 -11.22 -16.15
C VAL A 99 -2.99 -11.97 -16.87
N PHE A 100 -2.01 -12.49 -16.14
CA PHE A 100 -0.92 -13.28 -16.71
C PHE A 100 -1.43 -14.53 -17.46
N HIS A 101 -2.45 -15.20 -16.97
CA HIS A 101 -3.04 -16.35 -17.65
C HIS A 101 -3.81 -15.95 -18.91
N ARG A 102 -4.51 -14.82 -18.91
CA ARG A 102 -5.31 -14.34 -20.05
C ARG A 102 -4.47 -13.81 -21.18
N THR A 103 -3.34 -13.17 -20.87
CA THR A 103 -2.48 -12.51 -21.87
C THR A 103 -1.53 -13.45 -22.57
N LYS A 104 -1.61 -14.78 -22.34
CA LYS A 104 -0.84 -15.77 -23.06
C LYS A 104 -1.48 -16.02 -24.44
N PRO A 105 -0.82 -15.66 -25.56
CA PRO A 105 -1.29 -16.01 -26.89
C PRO A 105 -1.31 -17.53 -27.08
N GLU A 106 -2.34 -18.04 -27.72
CA GLU A 106 -2.43 -19.47 -28.06
C GLU A 106 -1.26 -19.88 -28.96
N GLY A 107 -0.62 -21.01 -28.61
CA GLY A 107 0.49 -21.59 -29.40
C GLY A 107 1.83 -20.87 -29.35
N THR A 108 1.95 -19.74 -28.62
CA THR A 108 3.21 -18.99 -28.52
C THR A 108 3.85 -19.09 -27.15
N LYS A 109 5.18 -18.86 -27.10
CA LYS A 109 5.89 -18.71 -25.83
C LYS A 109 5.47 -17.38 -25.18
N ARG A 110 5.40 -17.35 -23.84
CA ARG A 110 5.21 -16.11 -23.09
C ARG A 110 6.34 -15.14 -23.39
N ASN A 111 6.01 -13.90 -23.67
CA ASN A 111 7.01 -12.87 -23.87
C ASN A 111 7.50 -12.29 -22.54
N VAL A 112 8.61 -11.58 -22.60
CA VAL A 112 9.23 -10.94 -21.43
C VAL A 112 8.26 -9.98 -20.74
N ALA A 113 7.46 -9.23 -21.49
CA ALA A 113 6.51 -8.26 -20.95
C ALA A 113 5.45 -8.91 -20.05
N ASN A 114 4.91 -10.08 -20.42
CA ASN A 114 3.94 -10.80 -19.60
C ASN A 114 4.54 -11.26 -18.26
N VAL A 115 5.78 -11.77 -18.32
CA VAL A 115 6.48 -12.23 -17.13
C VAL A 115 6.82 -11.05 -16.22
N THR A 116 7.33 -9.96 -16.81
CA THR A 116 7.63 -8.74 -16.06
C THR A 116 6.37 -8.17 -15.39
N ALA A 117 5.25 -8.09 -16.12
CA ALA A 117 3.99 -7.60 -15.55
C ALA A 117 3.51 -8.44 -14.35
N LEU A 118 3.63 -9.79 -14.44
CA LEU A 118 3.31 -10.65 -13.31
C LEU A 118 4.21 -10.37 -12.11
N ILE A 119 5.53 -10.38 -12.33
CA ILE A 119 6.51 -10.18 -11.24
C ILE A 119 6.28 -8.82 -10.59
N THR A 120 6.15 -7.75 -11.38
CA THR A 120 5.91 -6.40 -10.88
C THR A 120 4.61 -6.33 -10.07
N GLY A 121 3.51 -6.89 -10.58
CA GLY A 121 2.23 -6.88 -9.87
C GLY A 121 2.27 -7.65 -8.55
N VAL A 122 2.99 -8.77 -8.51
CA VAL A 122 3.18 -9.54 -7.27
C VAL A 122 4.04 -8.76 -6.27
N ILE A 123 5.14 -8.15 -6.74
CA ILE A 123 6.02 -7.34 -5.86
C ILE A 123 5.24 -6.15 -5.29
N ILE A 124 4.52 -5.39 -6.12
CA ILE A 124 3.72 -4.24 -5.65
C ILE A 124 2.68 -4.69 -4.61
N GLY A 125 1.92 -5.73 -4.91
CA GLY A 125 0.90 -6.22 -3.97
C GLY A 125 1.51 -6.72 -2.66
N PHE A 126 2.66 -7.38 -2.72
CA PHE A 126 3.38 -7.84 -1.54
C PHE A 126 3.94 -6.67 -0.73
N SER A 127 4.52 -5.65 -1.38
CA SER A 127 4.99 -4.42 -0.73
C SER A 127 3.85 -3.73 0.05
N MET A 128 2.66 -3.61 -0.54
CA MET A 128 1.50 -3.05 0.14
C MET A 128 1.11 -3.82 1.40
N VAL A 129 1.17 -5.15 1.36
CA VAL A 129 0.90 -6.01 2.53
C VAL A 129 1.98 -5.81 3.60
N GLN A 130 3.25 -5.69 3.22
CA GLN A 130 4.36 -5.47 4.15
C GLN A 130 4.29 -4.08 4.80
N LEU A 131 3.87 -3.05 4.07
CA LEU A 131 3.68 -1.70 4.63
C LEU A 131 2.71 -1.69 5.82
N VAL A 132 1.69 -2.54 5.80
CA VAL A 132 0.74 -2.70 6.92
C VAL A 132 1.44 -3.22 8.19
N GLY A 133 2.38 -4.13 8.02
CA GLY A 133 3.16 -4.72 9.13
C GLY A 133 4.28 -3.83 9.64
N HIS A 134 4.71 -2.84 8.87
CA HIS A 134 5.85 -1.98 9.16
C HIS A 134 5.48 -0.49 9.11
N PRO A 135 4.67 0.01 10.06
CA PRO A 135 4.36 1.44 10.12
C PRO A 135 5.62 2.25 10.42
N PHE A 136 5.72 3.45 9.82
CA PHE A 136 6.96 4.23 9.86
C PHE A 136 7.40 4.64 11.28
N ASN A 137 6.46 4.82 12.19
CA ASN A 137 6.73 5.20 13.58
C ASN A 137 7.33 4.08 14.45
N THR A 138 7.29 2.83 13.98
CA THR A 138 7.86 1.69 14.72
C THR A 138 8.93 0.94 13.94
N SER A 139 9.03 1.13 12.64
CA SER A 139 9.94 0.40 11.77
C SER A 139 10.29 1.18 10.49
N LEU A 140 10.91 2.36 10.68
CA LEU A 140 11.19 3.30 9.58
C LEU A 140 11.95 2.67 8.42
N ILE A 141 13.03 1.95 8.68
CA ILE A 141 13.89 1.36 7.63
C ILE A 141 13.10 0.36 6.80
N MET A 142 12.36 -0.54 7.47
CA MET A 142 11.53 -1.52 6.76
C MET A 142 10.36 -0.86 6.04
N HIS A 143 9.83 0.23 6.59
CA HIS A 143 8.79 1.02 5.92
C HIS A 143 9.31 1.61 4.60
N ILE A 144 10.46 2.27 4.63
CA ILE A 144 11.10 2.83 3.42
C ILE A 144 11.45 1.75 2.40
N PHE A 145 11.91 0.59 2.87
CA PHE A 145 12.24 -0.53 1.98
C PHE A 145 11.03 -1.05 1.20
N TRP A 146 9.84 -1.06 1.82
CA TRP A 146 8.61 -1.55 1.19
C TRP A 146 7.77 -0.47 0.49
N ALA A 147 8.05 0.81 0.71
CA ALA A 147 7.36 1.93 0.06
C ALA A 147 7.90 2.20 -1.35
#